data_8df625a03932607edd9fe47b0496718b
#
_entry.id   8df625a03932607edd9fe47b0496718b
#
_cell.length_a   1.000
_cell.length_b   1.000
_cell.length_c   1.000
_cell.angle_alpha   90.00
_cell.angle_beta   90.00
_cell.angle_gamma   90.00
#
_symmetry.space_group_name_H-M   'P 1'
#
loop_
_entity.id
_entity.type
_entity.pdbx_description
1 polymer ?
#
loop_
_entity_poly.entity_id
_entity_poly.type
_entity_poly.pdbx_seq_one_letter_code
_entity_poly.pdbx_strand_id
1 'polypeptide(L)'
;MELLIVSLASLLAGLVDAIVGGGGLILLPALFATFPGAAPATLFGTNKSASIWGTAFATVQYSRQVHMPWRSLLPAAGLGLLGSLAGAWAVTQVDPSWFRKALPVLLGLLLIYTLTKKDLGRSHAPRFAGATEVWIAAGIGLVIGFYDGFFGPGTGSFLVFAYVRLLGYDFLNASAAAKMINVATNLAALTLFTLKGHVWWHMALPMALANVVGSLIGTRLALKHGAGFVRHVFIFVVLALICKTAYDTWLR
;
A
#
# COMPACT_ATOMS: atom_id res chain seq x y z
N MET A 1 -8.39 -18.87 17.88
CA MET A 1 -9.06 -18.75 16.59
C MET A 1 -8.75 -17.41 15.91
N GLU A 2 -8.92 -16.30 16.61
CA GLU A 2 -8.69 -14.93 16.10
C GLU A 2 -7.29 -14.71 15.52
N LEU A 3 -6.23 -15.11 16.23
CA LEU A 3 -4.85 -15.00 15.76
C LEU A 3 -4.63 -15.75 14.42
N LEU A 4 -5.25 -16.92 14.26
CA LEU A 4 -5.15 -17.68 13.01
C LEU A 4 -5.83 -16.93 11.85
N ILE A 5 -7.01 -16.38 12.07
CA ILE A 5 -7.76 -15.60 11.05
C ILE A 5 -6.95 -14.39 10.59
N VAL A 6 -6.45 -13.58 11.53
CA VAL A 6 -5.70 -12.37 11.16
C VAL A 6 -4.31 -12.70 10.58
N SER A 7 -3.69 -13.83 10.96
CA SER A 7 -2.44 -14.28 10.37
C SER A 7 -2.63 -14.75 8.93
N LEU A 8 -3.70 -15.51 8.63
CA LEU A 8 -4.05 -15.89 7.24
C LEU A 8 -4.39 -14.65 6.40
N ALA A 9 -5.15 -13.72 6.95
CA ALA A 9 -5.44 -12.44 6.29
C ALA A 9 -4.14 -11.66 6.03
N SER A 10 -3.19 -11.68 6.97
CA SER A 10 -1.89 -11.01 6.84
C SER A 10 -1.01 -11.66 5.77
N LEU A 11 -1.04 -12.99 5.63
CA LEU A 11 -0.36 -13.70 4.55
C LEU A 11 -0.90 -13.29 3.17
N LEU A 12 -2.22 -13.29 3.01
CA LEU A 12 -2.87 -12.85 1.77
C LEU A 12 -2.61 -11.36 1.50
N ALA A 13 -2.65 -10.54 2.55
CA ALA A 13 -2.33 -9.12 2.44
C ALA A 13 -0.89 -8.91 1.97
N GLY A 14 0.07 -9.62 2.53
CA GLY A 14 1.48 -9.56 2.12
C GLY A 14 1.67 -10.00 0.67
N LEU A 15 1.00 -11.08 0.24
CA LEU A 15 1.06 -11.57 -1.13
C LEU A 15 0.55 -10.53 -2.13
N VAL A 16 -0.66 -10.00 -1.91
CA VAL A 16 -1.28 -9.00 -2.78
C VAL A 16 -0.52 -7.68 -2.72
N ASP A 17 -0.11 -7.26 -1.52
CA ASP A 17 0.67 -6.04 -1.35
C ASP A 17 1.96 -6.10 -2.14
N ALA A 18 2.69 -7.20 -2.08
CA ALA A 18 3.96 -7.37 -2.79
C ALA A 18 3.81 -7.26 -4.31
N ILE A 19 2.70 -7.71 -4.89
CA ILE A 19 2.48 -7.67 -6.33
C ILE A 19 2.05 -6.26 -6.77
N VAL A 20 1.01 -5.69 -6.16
CA VAL A 20 0.33 -4.49 -6.66
C VAL A 20 0.03 -3.42 -5.61
N GLY A 21 0.38 -3.67 -4.36
CA GLY A 21 -0.05 -2.84 -3.25
C GLY A 21 -1.49 -3.13 -2.81
N GLY A 22 -1.91 -2.53 -1.72
CA GLY A 22 -3.28 -2.66 -1.23
C GLY A 22 -3.50 -3.74 -0.18
N GLY A 23 -2.44 -4.33 0.40
CA GLY A 23 -2.57 -5.32 1.49
C GLY A 23 -3.40 -4.84 2.68
N GLY A 24 -3.33 -3.55 3.00
CA GLY A 24 -4.16 -2.94 4.05
C GLY A 24 -5.67 -3.06 3.80
N LEU A 25 -6.12 -3.15 2.53
CA LEU A 25 -7.52 -3.36 2.18
C LEU A 25 -8.01 -4.80 2.46
N ILE A 26 -7.11 -5.72 2.69
CA ILE A 26 -7.40 -7.10 3.11
C ILE A 26 -7.28 -7.21 4.63
N LEU A 27 -6.16 -6.75 5.18
CA LEU A 27 -5.83 -6.97 6.57
C LEU A 27 -6.66 -6.10 7.53
N LEU A 28 -6.89 -4.82 7.21
CA LEU A 28 -7.67 -3.94 8.07
C LEU A 28 -9.13 -4.39 8.23
N PRO A 29 -9.90 -4.71 7.17
CA PRO A 29 -11.23 -5.27 7.34
C PRO A 29 -11.24 -6.58 8.14
N ALA A 30 -10.23 -7.44 7.98
CA ALA A 30 -10.12 -8.66 8.78
C ALA A 30 -9.90 -8.34 10.27
N LEU A 31 -9.05 -7.35 10.59
CA LEU A 31 -8.84 -6.88 11.95
C LEU A 31 -10.12 -6.27 12.55
N PHE A 32 -10.82 -5.39 11.80
CA PHE A 32 -12.08 -4.78 12.26
C PHE A 32 -13.19 -5.82 12.47
N ALA A 33 -13.27 -6.84 11.60
CA ALA A 33 -14.24 -7.92 11.75
C ALA A 33 -13.93 -8.84 12.92
N THR A 34 -12.64 -9.08 13.18
CA THR A 34 -12.20 -9.96 14.27
C THR A 34 -12.26 -9.26 15.62
N PHE A 35 -12.00 -7.96 15.67
CA PHE A 35 -11.95 -7.14 16.90
C PHE A 35 -12.84 -5.90 16.81
N PRO A 36 -14.18 -6.05 16.75
CA PRO A 36 -15.09 -4.93 16.52
C PRO A 36 -15.10 -3.89 17.65
N GLY A 37 -14.73 -4.29 18.87
CA GLY A 37 -14.64 -3.40 20.03
C GLY A 37 -13.29 -2.68 20.19
N ALA A 38 -12.33 -2.94 19.31
CA ALA A 38 -11.00 -2.34 19.42
C ALA A 38 -10.97 -0.91 18.89
N ALA A 39 -10.15 -0.05 19.53
CA ALA A 39 -9.92 1.29 19.02
C ALA A 39 -9.33 1.27 17.61
N PRO A 40 -9.89 2.01 16.64
CA PRO A 40 -9.39 2.03 15.25
C PRO A 40 -7.90 2.29 15.14
N ALA A 41 -7.35 3.23 15.91
CA ALA A 41 -5.93 3.54 15.94
C ALA A 41 -5.05 2.32 16.28
N THR A 42 -5.53 1.46 17.20
CA THR A 42 -4.80 0.23 17.59
C THR A 42 -4.80 -0.80 16.45
N LEU A 43 -5.90 -0.92 15.72
CA LEU A 43 -5.97 -1.80 14.55
C LEU A 43 -5.09 -1.25 13.40
N PHE A 44 -5.07 0.06 13.20
CA PHE A 44 -4.16 0.70 12.24
C PHE A 44 -2.70 0.46 12.61
N GLY A 45 -2.31 0.70 13.86
CA GLY A 45 -0.93 0.48 14.31
C GLY A 45 -0.50 -0.97 14.21
N THR A 46 -1.37 -1.92 14.59
CA THR A 46 -1.13 -3.36 14.48
C THR A 46 -1.00 -3.79 13.01
N ASN A 47 -1.82 -3.27 12.10
CA ASN A 47 -1.69 -3.51 10.67
C ASN A 47 -0.35 -2.99 10.14
N LYS A 48 0.05 -1.76 10.49
CA LYS A 48 1.32 -1.16 10.06
C LYS A 48 2.52 -1.96 10.57
N SER A 49 2.48 -2.43 11.82
CA SER A 49 3.55 -3.23 12.42
C SER A 49 3.72 -4.61 11.75
N ALA A 50 2.65 -5.20 11.24
CA ALA A 50 2.71 -6.44 10.47
C ALA A 50 3.20 -6.19 9.02
N SER A 51 2.64 -5.18 8.36
CA SER A 51 2.87 -4.93 6.93
C SER A 51 4.28 -4.41 6.62
N ILE A 52 4.91 -3.65 7.51
CA ILE A 52 6.22 -3.05 7.25
C ILE A 52 7.29 -4.10 6.91
N TRP A 53 7.26 -5.25 7.58
CA TRP A 53 8.23 -6.32 7.35
C TRP A 53 8.08 -6.95 5.96
N GLY A 54 6.85 -7.33 5.58
CA GLY A 54 6.60 -7.86 4.24
C GLY A 54 6.97 -6.86 3.14
N THR A 55 6.62 -5.59 3.32
CA THR A 55 6.94 -4.52 2.37
C THR A 55 8.46 -4.28 2.29
N ALA A 56 9.19 -4.33 3.42
CA ALA A 56 10.65 -4.20 3.43
C ALA A 56 11.33 -5.37 2.71
N PHE A 57 10.90 -6.62 2.97
CA PHE A 57 11.41 -7.78 2.24
C PHE A 57 11.12 -7.71 0.73
N ALA A 58 9.90 -7.28 0.34
CA ALA A 58 9.58 -7.04 -1.07
C ALA A 58 10.51 -5.99 -1.69
N THR A 59 10.73 -4.86 -0.99
CA THR A 59 11.63 -3.81 -1.45
C THR A 59 13.04 -4.33 -1.72
N VAL A 60 13.59 -5.13 -0.80
CA VAL A 60 14.92 -5.76 -0.99
C VAL A 60 14.92 -6.71 -2.18
N GLN A 61 13.89 -7.52 -2.38
CA GLN A 61 13.82 -8.42 -3.54
C GLN A 61 13.72 -7.65 -4.86
N TYR A 62 12.85 -6.64 -4.92
CA TYR A 62 12.70 -5.79 -6.11
C TYR A 62 14.00 -5.05 -6.42
N SER A 63 14.68 -4.46 -5.43
CA SER A 63 15.90 -3.69 -5.65
C SER A 63 17.07 -4.51 -6.20
N ARG A 64 17.03 -5.83 -6.08
CA ARG A 64 18.05 -6.74 -6.64
C ARG A 64 17.80 -7.11 -8.10
N GLN A 65 16.60 -6.91 -8.62
CA GLN A 65 16.18 -7.42 -9.93
C GLN A 65 15.56 -6.34 -10.83
N VAL A 66 15.12 -5.23 -10.25
CA VAL A 66 14.51 -4.10 -10.97
C VAL A 66 15.37 -2.87 -10.76
N HIS A 67 15.55 -2.09 -11.83
CA HIS A 67 16.28 -0.83 -11.71
C HIS A 67 15.54 0.15 -10.81
N MET A 68 16.21 0.58 -9.74
CA MET A 68 15.65 1.52 -8.76
C MET A 68 16.23 2.92 -9.03
N PRO A 69 15.43 3.91 -9.44
CA PRO A 69 15.90 5.27 -9.65
C PRO A 69 16.07 6.00 -8.29
N TRP A 70 17.11 5.65 -7.54
CA TRP A 70 17.36 6.12 -6.18
C TRP A 70 17.32 7.64 -6.04
N ARG A 71 17.72 8.37 -7.09
CA ARG A 71 17.70 9.84 -7.11
C ARG A 71 16.30 10.42 -6.93
N SER A 72 15.27 9.81 -7.49
CA SER A 72 13.89 10.23 -7.35
C SER A 72 13.17 9.52 -6.20
N LEU A 73 13.55 8.27 -5.90
CA LEU A 73 12.91 7.48 -4.85
C LEU A 73 13.26 7.94 -3.44
N LEU A 74 14.51 8.33 -3.15
CA LEU A 74 14.88 8.77 -1.81
C LEU A 74 14.18 10.06 -1.37
N PRO A 75 14.10 11.13 -2.20
CA PRO A 75 13.26 12.29 -1.87
C PRO A 75 11.77 11.94 -1.75
N ALA A 76 11.24 11.07 -2.62
CA ALA A 76 9.86 10.62 -2.55
C ALA A 76 9.56 9.85 -1.26
N ALA A 77 10.47 8.97 -0.83
CA ALA A 77 10.35 8.25 0.44
C ALA A 77 10.46 9.19 1.65
N GLY A 78 11.38 10.16 1.60
CA GLY A 78 11.57 11.17 2.67
C GLY A 78 10.32 12.06 2.83
N LEU A 79 9.79 12.62 1.74
CA LEU A 79 8.55 13.40 1.79
C LEU A 79 7.33 12.52 2.08
N GLY A 80 7.32 11.26 1.63
CA GLY A 80 6.31 10.28 1.99
C GLY A 80 6.26 10.00 3.49
N LEU A 81 7.44 9.86 4.11
CA LEU A 81 7.57 9.73 5.57
C LEU A 81 6.98 10.94 6.30
N LEU A 82 7.35 12.16 5.90
CA LEU A 82 6.82 13.39 6.50
C LEU A 82 5.30 13.50 6.30
N GLY A 83 4.81 13.23 5.10
CA GLY A 83 3.38 13.17 4.81
C GLY A 83 2.66 12.17 5.72
N SER A 84 3.22 10.95 5.87
CA SER A 84 2.63 9.91 6.69
C SER A 84 2.61 10.25 8.18
N LEU A 85 3.64 10.90 8.71
CA LEU A 85 3.64 11.44 10.08
C LEU A 85 2.51 12.44 10.26
N ALA A 86 2.37 13.39 9.34
CA ALA A 86 1.31 14.41 9.37
C ALA A 86 -0.09 13.75 9.27
N GLY A 87 -0.27 12.78 8.39
CA GLY A 87 -1.52 12.03 8.23
C GLY A 87 -1.87 11.21 9.48
N ALA A 88 -0.90 10.49 10.03
CA ALA A 88 -1.08 9.71 11.26
C ALA A 88 -1.37 10.59 12.48
N TRP A 89 -0.81 11.79 12.53
CA TRP A 89 -1.17 12.77 13.54
C TRP A 89 -2.60 13.30 13.32
N ALA A 90 -2.95 13.67 12.08
CA ALA A 90 -4.27 14.21 11.75
C ALA A 90 -5.40 13.22 12.05
N VAL A 91 -5.23 11.91 11.81
CA VAL A 91 -6.27 10.91 12.09
C VAL A 91 -6.56 10.78 13.60
N THR A 92 -5.66 11.22 14.46
CA THR A 92 -5.93 11.27 15.91
C THR A 92 -6.81 12.45 16.33
N GLN A 93 -7.09 13.40 15.41
CA GLN A 93 -7.84 14.61 15.68
C GLN A 93 -9.22 14.64 14.98
N VAL A 94 -9.44 13.81 13.97
CA VAL A 94 -10.66 13.83 13.14
C VAL A 94 -11.22 12.44 12.93
N ASP A 95 -12.54 12.35 12.68
CA ASP A 95 -13.18 11.09 12.31
C ASP A 95 -12.92 10.80 10.81
N PRO A 96 -12.25 9.68 10.48
CA PRO A 96 -11.97 9.31 9.10
C PRO A 96 -13.16 8.68 8.37
N SER A 97 -14.37 8.74 8.90
CA SER A 97 -15.55 8.05 8.35
C SER A 97 -15.87 8.43 6.90
N TRP A 98 -15.68 9.70 6.53
CA TRP A 98 -15.92 10.17 5.18
C TRP A 98 -14.96 9.55 4.13
N PHE A 99 -13.72 9.22 4.52
CA PHE A 99 -12.79 8.52 3.63
C PHE A 99 -13.25 7.11 3.28
N ARG A 100 -13.91 6.42 4.22
CA ARG A 100 -14.48 5.10 3.95
C ARG A 100 -15.50 5.16 2.82
N LYS A 101 -16.31 6.22 2.76
CA LYS A 101 -17.31 6.46 1.70
C LYS A 101 -16.66 6.86 0.37
N ALA A 102 -15.57 7.61 0.40
CA ALA A 102 -14.87 8.07 -0.80
C ALA A 102 -14.02 6.95 -1.45
N LEU A 103 -13.51 6.00 -0.65
CA LEU A 103 -12.56 4.98 -1.12
C LEU A 103 -13.08 4.13 -2.30
N PRO A 104 -14.30 3.54 -2.28
CA PRO A 104 -14.78 2.76 -3.43
C PRO A 104 -14.93 3.63 -4.69
N VAL A 105 -15.28 4.90 -4.56
CA VAL A 105 -15.38 5.83 -5.69
C VAL A 105 -14.00 6.10 -6.28
N LEU A 106 -13.00 6.40 -5.46
CA LEU A 106 -11.62 6.63 -5.90
C LEU A 106 -11.02 5.40 -6.59
N LEU A 107 -11.21 4.22 -6.01
CA LEU A 107 -10.76 2.96 -6.62
C LEU A 107 -11.50 2.67 -7.93
N GLY A 108 -12.80 3.00 -8.02
CA GLY A 108 -13.61 2.86 -9.23
C GLY A 108 -13.08 3.72 -10.37
N LEU A 109 -12.81 4.99 -10.12
CA LEU A 109 -12.21 5.91 -11.11
C LEU A 109 -10.86 5.42 -11.59
N LEU A 110 -9.99 4.96 -10.67
CA LEU A 110 -8.69 4.39 -10.98
C LEU A 110 -8.81 3.13 -11.85
N LEU A 111 -9.75 2.25 -11.55
CA LEU A 111 -10.00 1.02 -12.32
C LEU A 111 -10.50 1.35 -13.73
N ILE A 112 -11.53 2.19 -13.86
CA ILE A 112 -12.09 2.63 -15.15
C ILE A 112 -10.99 3.21 -16.01
N TYR A 113 -10.17 4.11 -15.46
CA TYR A 113 -9.03 4.70 -16.20
C TYR A 113 -8.04 3.62 -16.66
N THR A 114 -7.68 2.66 -15.79
CA THR A 114 -6.73 1.58 -16.13
C THR A 114 -7.27 0.66 -17.23
N LEU A 115 -8.58 0.37 -17.23
CA LEU A 115 -9.24 -0.47 -18.22
C LEU A 115 -9.35 0.23 -19.58
N THR A 116 -9.69 1.53 -19.61
CA THR A 116 -9.83 2.29 -20.85
C THR A 116 -8.48 2.53 -21.56
N LYS A 117 -7.37 2.54 -20.81
CA LYS A 117 -6.02 2.70 -21.35
C LYS A 117 -5.30 1.35 -21.41
N LYS A 118 -5.56 0.57 -22.46
CA LYS A 118 -5.06 -0.82 -22.62
C LYS A 118 -3.54 -0.96 -22.52
N ASP A 119 -2.80 0.05 -22.99
CA ASP A 119 -1.33 0.04 -23.00
C ASP A 119 -0.70 0.69 -21.75
N LEU A 120 -1.51 1.17 -20.81
CA LEU A 120 -1.04 1.78 -19.58
C LEU A 120 -0.16 0.80 -18.79
N GLY A 121 1.09 1.20 -18.52
CA GLY A 121 2.05 0.46 -17.70
C GLY A 121 2.51 -0.88 -18.25
N ARG A 122 2.32 -1.16 -19.54
CA ARG A 122 2.86 -2.36 -20.20
C ARG A 122 4.33 -2.25 -20.52
N SER A 123 4.79 -1.06 -20.89
CA SER A 123 6.19 -0.76 -21.20
C SER A 123 6.72 0.32 -20.27
N HIS A 124 8.01 0.21 -19.94
CA HIS A 124 8.71 1.23 -19.16
C HIS A 124 9.14 2.37 -20.10
N ALA A 125 8.41 3.47 -20.04
CA ALA A 125 8.65 4.65 -20.86
C ALA A 125 8.59 5.92 -19.97
N PRO A 126 9.64 6.20 -19.17
CA PRO A 126 9.69 7.36 -18.29
C PRO A 126 9.46 8.66 -19.07
N ARG A 127 8.54 9.50 -18.58
CA ARG A 127 8.15 10.75 -19.25
C ARG A 127 9.03 11.92 -18.86
N PHE A 128 9.68 11.82 -17.72
CA PHE A 128 10.51 12.87 -17.13
C PHE A 128 11.85 12.31 -16.73
N ALA A 129 12.84 13.17 -16.64
CA ALA A 129 14.19 12.85 -16.19
C ALA A 129 14.74 13.99 -15.29
N GLY A 130 15.79 13.70 -14.56
CA GLY A 130 16.48 14.69 -13.73
C GLY A 130 15.61 15.31 -12.64
N ALA A 131 15.68 16.62 -12.46
CA ALA A 131 15.01 17.33 -11.37
C ALA A 131 13.47 17.25 -11.46
N THR A 132 12.91 17.25 -12.67
CA THR A 132 11.45 17.19 -12.86
C THR A 132 10.87 15.86 -12.35
N GLU A 133 11.53 14.75 -12.65
CA GLU A 133 11.15 13.44 -12.13
C GLU A 133 11.21 13.41 -10.60
N VAL A 134 12.28 13.96 -10.02
CA VAL A 134 12.47 14.05 -8.56
C VAL A 134 11.33 14.80 -7.89
N TRP A 135 10.96 15.98 -8.41
CA TRP A 135 9.90 16.79 -7.81
C TRP A 135 8.51 16.14 -7.93
N ILE A 136 8.22 15.51 -9.08
CA ILE A 136 6.94 14.80 -9.25
C ILE A 136 6.88 13.59 -8.32
N ALA A 137 7.95 12.78 -8.27
CA ALA A 137 8.02 11.63 -7.37
C ALA A 137 7.89 12.04 -5.90
N ALA A 138 8.57 13.12 -5.49
CA ALA A 138 8.50 13.68 -4.15
C ALA A 138 7.09 14.17 -3.80
N GLY A 139 6.40 14.84 -4.73
CA GLY A 139 5.01 15.26 -4.58
C GLY A 139 4.05 14.07 -4.43
N ILE A 140 4.23 13.03 -5.24
CA ILE A 140 3.48 11.76 -5.11
C ILE A 140 3.72 11.16 -3.71
N GLY A 141 4.98 11.09 -3.28
CA GLY A 141 5.36 10.59 -1.96
C GLY A 141 4.65 11.35 -0.83
N LEU A 142 4.71 12.69 -0.86
CA LEU A 142 4.10 13.54 0.16
C LEU A 142 2.57 13.34 0.26
N VAL A 143 1.87 13.46 -0.88
CA VAL A 143 0.39 13.41 -0.92
C VAL A 143 -0.11 12.02 -0.56
N ILE A 144 0.45 10.98 -1.19
CA ILE A 144 0.02 9.60 -0.91
C ILE A 144 0.55 9.14 0.45
N GLY A 145 1.71 9.64 0.89
CA GLY A 145 2.19 9.42 2.25
C GLY A 145 1.25 9.98 3.30
N PHE A 146 0.75 11.20 3.13
CA PHE A 146 -0.28 11.77 4.02
C PHE A 146 -1.53 10.88 4.06
N TYR A 147 -2.03 10.45 2.90
CA TYR A 147 -3.14 9.51 2.82
C TYR A 147 -2.83 8.19 3.56
N ASP A 148 -1.61 7.66 3.41
CA ASP A 148 -1.19 6.41 4.08
C ASP A 148 -1.18 6.51 5.60
N GLY A 149 -0.71 7.62 6.14
CA GLY A 149 -0.72 7.88 7.58
C GLY A 149 -2.13 8.12 8.12
N PHE A 150 -2.96 8.82 7.37
CA PHE A 150 -4.32 9.20 7.77
C PHE A 150 -5.30 8.03 7.70
N PHE A 151 -5.23 7.21 6.65
CA PHE A 151 -6.18 6.14 6.39
C PHE A 151 -5.51 4.81 6.03
N GLY A 152 -4.61 4.78 5.06
CA GLY A 152 -3.75 3.67 4.70
C GLY A 152 -4.26 2.65 3.70
N PRO A 153 -5.53 2.20 3.71
CA PRO A 153 -6.00 1.19 2.76
C PRO A 153 -5.81 1.61 1.30
N GLY A 154 -5.16 0.77 0.49
CA GLY A 154 -4.97 1.05 -0.94
C GLY A 154 -3.76 1.91 -1.30
N THR A 155 -2.99 2.41 -0.34
CA THR A 155 -1.80 3.25 -0.57
C THR A 155 -0.88 2.70 -1.65
N GLY A 156 -0.53 1.42 -1.57
CA GLY A 156 0.34 0.78 -2.55
C GLY A 156 -0.24 0.85 -3.96
N SER A 157 -1.55 0.58 -4.12
CA SER A 157 -2.21 0.67 -5.42
C SER A 157 -2.25 2.10 -5.96
N PHE A 158 -2.47 3.09 -5.10
CA PHE A 158 -2.41 4.51 -5.51
C PHE A 158 -0.99 4.92 -5.92
N LEU A 159 0.04 4.49 -5.18
CA LEU A 159 1.44 4.72 -5.54
C LEU A 159 1.76 4.09 -6.90
N VAL A 160 1.44 2.80 -7.09
CA VAL A 160 1.66 2.10 -8.38
C VAL A 160 0.97 2.86 -9.51
N PHE A 161 -0.31 3.21 -9.35
CA PHE A 161 -1.06 3.95 -10.35
C PHE A 161 -0.44 5.32 -10.66
N ALA A 162 -0.04 6.08 -9.64
CA ALA A 162 0.57 7.39 -9.82
C ALA A 162 1.90 7.31 -10.59
N TYR A 163 2.74 6.32 -10.26
CA TYR A 163 4.01 6.10 -10.98
C TYR A 163 3.78 5.67 -12.43
N VAL A 164 2.83 4.78 -12.67
CA VAL A 164 2.47 4.37 -14.04
C VAL A 164 1.90 5.56 -14.83
N ARG A 165 0.95 6.30 -14.25
CA ARG A 165 0.22 7.34 -14.98
C ARG A 165 1.01 8.63 -15.14
N LEU A 166 1.69 9.09 -14.11
CA LEU A 166 2.36 10.39 -14.09
C LEU A 166 3.79 10.28 -14.60
N LEU A 167 4.54 9.29 -14.13
CA LEU A 167 5.96 9.12 -14.48
C LEU A 167 6.20 8.23 -15.71
N GLY A 168 5.20 7.44 -16.15
CA GLY A 168 5.32 6.57 -17.34
C GLY A 168 6.04 5.25 -17.06
N TYR A 169 6.08 4.80 -15.81
CA TYR A 169 6.66 3.51 -15.46
C TYR A 169 5.74 2.36 -15.89
N ASP A 170 6.31 1.19 -16.18
CA ASP A 170 5.52 -0.03 -16.25
C ASP A 170 5.06 -0.48 -14.85
N PHE A 171 4.11 -1.43 -14.81
CA PHE A 171 3.55 -1.90 -13.53
C PHE A 171 4.59 -2.55 -12.62
N LEU A 172 5.62 -3.22 -13.15
CA LEU A 172 6.64 -3.87 -12.34
C LEU A 172 7.57 -2.86 -11.68
N ASN A 173 8.09 -1.89 -12.47
CA ASN A 173 8.94 -0.82 -11.96
C ASN A 173 8.16 0.11 -11.01
N ALA A 174 6.89 0.40 -11.32
CA ALA A 174 6.01 1.16 -10.44
C ALA A 174 5.76 0.45 -9.10
N SER A 175 5.57 -0.90 -9.12
CA SER A 175 5.42 -1.68 -7.89
C SER A 175 6.70 -1.65 -7.05
N ALA A 176 7.86 -1.77 -7.68
CA ALA A 176 9.15 -1.66 -6.98
C ALA A 176 9.32 -0.30 -6.29
N ALA A 177 9.05 0.80 -7.03
CA ALA A 177 9.10 2.16 -6.49
C ALA A 177 8.11 2.37 -5.34
N ALA A 178 6.87 1.91 -5.51
CA ALA A 178 5.82 2.00 -4.51
C ALA A 178 6.21 1.30 -3.19
N LYS A 179 6.90 0.15 -3.25
CA LYS A 179 7.35 -0.56 -2.04
C LYS A 179 8.33 0.26 -1.23
N MET A 180 9.31 0.89 -1.88
CA MET A 180 10.29 1.73 -1.18
C MET A 180 9.61 2.89 -0.43
N ILE A 181 8.70 3.60 -1.10
CA ILE A 181 7.95 4.70 -0.48
C ILE A 181 7.07 4.17 0.65
N ASN A 182 6.40 3.03 0.43
CA ASN A 182 5.50 2.44 1.42
C ASN A 182 6.23 1.92 2.68
N VAL A 183 7.49 1.49 2.58
CA VAL A 183 8.33 1.21 3.77
C VAL A 183 8.51 2.48 4.61
N ALA A 184 8.84 3.60 3.97
CA ALA A 184 9.05 4.86 4.67
C ALA A 184 7.76 5.37 5.33
N THR A 185 6.63 5.30 4.63
CA THR A 185 5.33 5.74 5.18
C THR A 185 4.83 4.82 6.29
N ASN A 186 5.02 3.49 6.16
CA ASN A 186 4.70 2.54 7.23
C ASN A 186 5.58 2.76 8.47
N LEU A 187 6.88 3.04 8.28
CA LEU A 187 7.79 3.34 9.39
C LEU A 187 7.34 4.58 10.16
N ALA A 188 6.97 5.64 9.46
CA ALA A 188 6.48 6.89 10.04
C ALA A 188 5.22 6.68 10.86
N ALA A 189 4.19 6.05 10.27
CA ALA A 189 2.93 5.80 10.95
C ALA A 189 3.12 4.83 12.13
N LEU A 190 3.90 3.76 11.96
CA LEU A 190 4.20 2.81 13.03
C LEU A 190 4.89 3.49 14.21
N THR A 191 5.87 4.36 13.95
CA THR A 191 6.56 5.12 15.01
C THR A 191 5.55 5.92 15.83
N LEU A 192 4.66 6.66 15.18
CA LEU A 192 3.65 7.46 15.87
C LEU A 192 2.66 6.60 16.66
N PHE A 193 2.12 5.52 16.06
CA PHE A 193 1.19 4.62 16.75
C PHE A 193 1.85 3.89 17.91
N THR A 194 3.14 3.51 17.79
CA THR A 194 3.91 2.91 18.89
C THR A 194 4.09 3.88 20.04
N LEU A 195 4.50 5.12 19.77
CA LEU A 195 4.67 6.15 20.81
C LEU A 195 3.37 6.47 21.53
N LYS A 196 2.21 6.31 20.86
CA LYS A 196 0.88 6.48 21.46
C LYS A 196 0.31 5.21 22.09
N GLY A 197 1.03 4.08 22.11
CA GLY A 197 0.56 2.81 22.69
C GLY A 197 -0.48 2.07 21.84
N HIS A 198 -0.62 2.42 20.56
CA HIS A 198 -1.62 1.87 19.64
C HIS A 198 -1.07 0.71 18.79
N VAL A 199 -0.38 -0.27 19.41
CA VAL A 199 0.10 -1.48 18.72
C VAL A 199 -0.05 -2.69 19.63
N TRP A 200 -0.73 -3.72 19.16
CA TRP A 200 -0.79 -5.03 19.81
C TRP A 200 0.38 -5.92 19.35
N TRP A 201 1.52 -5.80 19.99
CA TRP A 201 2.75 -6.50 19.62
C TRP A 201 2.62 -8.02 19.63
N HIS A 202 1.83 -8.60 20.54
CA HIS A 202 1.57 -10.04 20.62
C HIS A 202 0.83 -10.58 19.37
N MET A 203 -0.02 -9.77 18.75
CA MET A 203 -0.68 -10.07 17.46
C MET A 203 0.23 -9.72 16.26
N ALA A 204 0.93 -8.61 16.37
CA ALA A 204 1.74 -8.06 15.28
C ALA A 204 2.86 -9.01 14.83
N LEU A 205 3.53 -9.71 15.77
CA LEU A 205 4.65 -10.60 15.45
C LEU A 205 4.24 -11.80 14.58
N PRO A 206 3.23 -12.64 14.95
CA PRO A 206 2.77 -13.72 14.09
C PRO A 206 2.23 -13.22 12.74
N MET A 207 1.51 -12.10 12.74
CA MET A 207 1.02 -11.48 11.52
C MET A 207 2.15 -10.98 10.62
N ALA A 208 3.24 -10.45 11.19
CA ALA A 208 4.42 -10.01 10.44
C ALA A 208 5.12 -11.18 9.75
N LEU A 209 5.28 -12.31 10.45
CA LEU A 209 5.85 -13.53 9.85
C LEU A 209 5.00 -14.02 8.68
N ALA A 210 3.69 -14.10 8.85
CA ALA A 210 2.75 -14.47 7.80
C ALA A 210 2.81 -13.48 6.61
N ASN A 211 2.88 -12.18 6.89
CA ASN A 211 3.00 -11.12 5.88
C ASN A 211 4.28 -11.25 5.06
N VAL A 212 5.40 -11.52 5.72
CA VAL A 212 6.70 -11.77 5.04
C VAL A 212 6.59 -12.97 4.11
N VAL A 213 6.02 -14.09 4.57
CA VAL A 213 5.85 -15.28 3.71
C VAL A 213 5.01 -14.94 2.48
N GLY A 214 3.86 -14.29 2.67
CA GLY A 214 3.02 -13.82 1.57
C GLY A 214 3.77 -12.89 0.61
N SER A 215 4.51 -11.95 1.17
CA SER A 215 5.29 -10.97 0.41
C SER A 215 6.41 -11.63 -0.42
N LEU A 216 7.11 -12.61 0.14
CA LEU A 216 8.15 -13.37 -0.58
C LEU A 216 7.56 -14.11 -1.79
N ILE A 217 6.40 -14.73 -1.62
CA ILE A 217 5.69 -15.44 -2.71
C ILE A 217 5.22 -14.41 -3.76
N GLY A 218 4.55 -13.34 -3.32
CA GLY A 218 4.01 -12.32 -4.22
C GLY A 218 5.08 -11.63 -5.05
N THR A 219 6.21 -11.26 -4.43
CA THR A 219 7.32 -10.63 -5.16
C THR A 219 7.94 -11.58 -6.19
N ARG A 220 8.14 -12.85 -5.83
CA ARG A 220 8.65 -13.85 -6.78
C ARG A 220 7.73 -14.03 -7.98
N LEU A 221 6.40 -14.06 -7.76
CA LEU A 221 5.42 -14.14 -8.84
C LEU A 221 5.47 -12.91 -9.75
N ALA A 222 5.53 -11.71 -9.17
CA ALA A 222 5.62 -10.46 -9.93
C ALA A 222 6.89 -10.39 -10.77
N LEU A 223 8.04 -10.71 -10.19
CA LEU A 223 9.34 -10.72 -10.86
C LEU A 223 9.41 -11.77 -11.98
N LYS A 224 8.83 -12.96 -11.75
CA LYS A 224 8.83 -14.06 -12.72
C LYS A 224 7.95 -13.76 -13.94
N HIS A 225 6.79 -13.14 -13.74
CA HIS A 225 5.79 -12.96 -14.80
C HIS A 225 5.73 -11.54 -15.37
N GLY A 226 6.42 -10.58 -14.74
CA GLY A 226 6.63 -9.23 -15.27
C GLY A 226 5.40 -8.31 -15.23
N ALA A 227 5.53 -7.17 -15.92
CA ALA A 227 4.58 -6.05 -15.86
C ALA A 227 3.15 -6.43 -16.32
N GLY A 228 3.02 -7.29 -17.31
CA GLY A 228 1.71 -7.76 -17.79
C GLY A 228 0.92 -8.51 -16.73
N PHE A 229 1.58 -9.43 -16.02
CA PHE A 229 0.98 -10.17 -14.91
C PHE A 229 0.58 -9.21 -13.77
N VAL A 230 1.49 -8.33 -13.36
CA VAL A 230 1.22 -7.33 -12.30
C VAL A 230 0.01 -6.48 -12.65
N ARG A 231 -0.13 -6.06 -13.93
CA ARG A 231 -1.29 -5.30 -14.39
C ARG A 231 -2.60 -6.10 -14.26
N HIS A 232 -2.63 -7.38 -14.64
CA HIS A 232 -3.84 -8.21 -14.50
C HIS A 232 -4.23 -8.41 -13.03
N VAL A 233 -3.25 -8.72 -12.17
CA VAL A 233 -3.46 -8.83 -10.72
C VAL A 233 -3.96 -7.50 -10.15
N PHE A 234 -3.40 -6.35 -10.58
CA PHE A 234 -3.84 -5.02 -10.17
C PHE A 234 -5.32 -4.80 -10.49
N ILE A 235 -5.74 -5.06 -11.73
CA ILE A 235 -7.15 -4.92 -12.14
C ILE A 235 -8.07 -5.81 -11.31
N PHE A 236 -7.71 -7.08 -11.14
CA PHE A 236 -8.51 -8.03 -10.37
C PHE A 236 -8.64 -7.62 -8.90
N VAL A 237 -7.53 -7.26 -8.26
CA VAL A 237 -7.50 -6.86 -6.84
C VAL A 237 -8.29 -5.57 -6.65
N VAL A 238 -8.09 -4.55 -7.48
CA VAL A 238 -8.82 -3.29 -7.37
C VAL A 238 -10.33 -3.51 -7.57
N LEU A 239 -10.74 -4.36 -8.52
CA LEU A 239 -12.14 -4.72 -8.71
C LEU A 239 -12.74 -5.39 -7.47
N ALA A 240 -12.06 -6.40 -6.92
CA ALA A 240 -12.49 -7.08 -5.71
C ALA A 240 -12.61 -6.12 -4.51
N LEU A 241 -11.67 -5.17 -4.40
CA LEU A 241 -11.68 -4.16 -3.34
C LEU A 241 -12.82 -3.15 -3.50
N ILE A 242 -13.15 -2.75 -4.73
CA ILE A 242 -14.33 -1.89 -5.00
C ILE A 242 -15.60 -2.61 -4.55
N CYS A 243 -15.79 -3.86 -4.99
CA CYS A 243 -16.97 -4.64 -4.61
C CYS A 243 -17.08 -4.76 -3.08
N LYS A 244 -15.97 -5.09 -2.40
CA LYS A 244 -15.94 -5.22 -0.95
C LYS A 244 -16.20 -3.89 -0.24
N THR A 245 -15.50 -2.82 -0.60
CA THR A 245 -15.64 -1.54 0.08
C THR A 245 -17.00 -0.89 -0.20
N ALA A 246 -17.56 -1.06 -1.39
CA ALA A 246 -18.91 -0.63 -1.71
C ALA A 246 -19.95 -1.41 -0.88
N TYR A 247 -19.82 -2.73 -0.77
CA TYR A 247 -20.68 -3.54 0.07
C TYR A 247 -20.62 -3.08 1.54
N ASP A 248 -19.40 -2.93 2.09
CA ASP A 248 -19.20 -2.52 3.49
C ASP A 248 -19.71 -1.10 3.80
N THR A 249 -19.78 -0.21 2.76
CA THR A 249 -20.15 1.20 2.94
C THR A 249 -21.64 1.46 2.74
N TRP A 250 -22.29 0.78 1.78
CA TRP A 250 -23.65 1.09 1.35
C TRP A 250 -24.68 -0.02 1.56
N LEU A 251 -24.24 -1.26 1.77
CA LEU A 251 -25.14 -2.41 1.89
C LEU A 251 -25.11 -3.09 3.26
N ARG A 252 -24.21 -2.67 4.16
CA ARG A 252 -24.09 -3.14 5.53
C ARG A 252 -24.26 -1.99 6.52
#